data_b5ab5a78a18091bc2b2e0d0e5fe8c7da
#
_entry.id   b5ab5a78a18091bc2b2e0d0e5fe8c7da
#
_cell.length_a   1.000
_cell.length_b   1.000
_cell.length_c   1.000
_cell.angle_alpha   90.00
_cell.angle_beta   90.00
_cell.angle_gamma   90.00
#
_symmetry.space_group_name_H-M   'P 1'
#
loop_
_entity.id
_entity.type
_entity.pdbx_description
1 polymer ?
#
loop_
_entity_poly.entity_id
_entity_poly.type
_entity_poly.pdbx_seq_one_letter_code
_entity_poly.pdbx_strand_id
1 'polypeptide(L)'
;SLFDILNRVYFDNALPKPVITVQSTPKAYGHCSTKKIWKSENDGQYEINIGAEFLNRPSANTAATMCHEMVHLYCLVNEIQDTCQKGRYHNKTFKAEAEARDLEIGYDRTVGFSHTNPTEAFKKTLEDNGFVLEVPFARVMPEEKAKAEREKPHRYVCPVCGQEVKTTADLSLICGICEVAMERAD
;
A
#
# COMPACT_ATOMS: atom_id res chain seq x y z
N SER A 1 20.13 2.37 -13.33
CA SER A 1 18.70 2.65 -13.10
C SER A 1 18.51 3.57 -11.90
N LEU A 2 17.31 4.14 -11.71
CA LEU A 2 16.99 4.95 -10.53
C LEU A 2 17.25 4.19 -9.23
N PHE A 3 16.80 2.94 -9.16
CA PHE A 3 17.06 2.08 -8.00
C PHE A 3 18.56 1.97 -7.68
N ASP A 4 19.41 1.73 -8.67
CA ASP A 4 20.84 1.57 -8.45
C ASP A 4 21.50 2.88 -7.95
N ILE A 5 21.04 4.04 -8.45
CA ILE A 5 21.50 5.37 -7.96
C ILE A 5 21.12 5.53 -6.48
N LEU A 6 19.84 5.37 -6.16
CA LEU A 6 19.34 5.55 -4.80
C LEU A 6 19.94 4.54 -3.82
N ASN A 7 20.08 3.26 -4.24
CA ASN A 7 20.69 2.22 -3.42
C ASN A 7 22.14 2.57 -3.06
N ARG A 8 22.91 3.05 -4.04
CA ARG A 8 24.28 3.46 -3.80
C ARG A 8 24.39 4.69 -2.88
N VAL A 9 23.53 5.70 -3.08
CA VAL A 9 23.67 6.98 -2.37
C VAL A 9 23.09 6.90 -0.95
N TYR A 10 21.97 6.23 -0.77
CA TYR A 10 21.20 6.27 0.48
C TYR A 10 21.18 4.96 1.26
N PHE A 11 21.66 3.87 0.67
CA PHE A 11 21.59 2.54 1.30
C PHE A 11 22.91 1.74 1.17
N ASP A 12 24.02 2.39 0.80
CA ASP A 12 25.34 1.79 0.70
C ASP A 12 25.40 0.50 -0.15
N ASN A 13 24.53 0.41 -1.17
CA ASN A 13 24.29 -0.79 -1.99
C ASN A 13 23.82 -2.03 -1.19
N ALA A 14 23.28 -1.84 0.01
CA ALA A 14 22.88 -2.94 0.88
C ALA A 14 21.53 -3.59 0.49
N LEU A 15 20.71 -2.91 -0.30
CA LEU A 15 19.40 -3.46 -0.66
C LEU A 15 19.49 -4.54 -1.73
N PRO A 16 18.79 -5.67 -1.55
CA PRO A 16 18.62 -6.66 -2.62
C PRO A 16 17.84 -6.02 -3.77
N LYS A 17 18.23 -6.33 -5.00
CA LYS A 17 17.56 -5.79 -6.20
C LYS A 17 16.14 -6.37 -6.32
N PRO A 18 15.09 -5.54 -6.23
CA PRO A 18 13.72 -5.99 -6.40
C PRO A 18 13.36 -6.06 -7.89
N VAL A 19 12.24 -6.71 -8.20
CA VAL A 19 11.54 -6.47 -9.48
C VAL A 19 10.81 -5.14 -9.37
N ILE A 20 11.09 -4.24 -10.30
CA ILE A 20 10.40 -2.95 -10.38
C ILE A 20 9.29 -3.04 -11.40
N THR A 21 8.07 -2.74 -10.97
CA THR A 21 6.88 -2.78 -11.82
C THR A 21 6.20 -1.41 -11.89
N VAL A 22 5.44 -1.22 -12.93
CA VAL A 22 4.56 -0.06 -13.10
C VAL A 22 3.15 -0.60 -13.35
N GLN A 23 2.36 -0.63 -12.29
CA GLN A 23 1.01 -1.22 -12.34
C GLN A 23 -0.02 -0.26 -11.74
N SER A 24 -1.28 -0.54 -12.00
CA SER A 24 -2.39 0.25 -11.44
C SER A 24 -2.41 0.19 -9.92
N THR A 25 -2.28 1.36 -9.29
CA THR A 25 -2.36 1.53 -7.84
C THR A 25 -3.08 2.84 -7.50
N PRO A 26 -4.39 2.96 -7.81
CA PRO A 26 -5.11 4.25 -7.79
C PRO A 26 -5.22 4.90 -6.41
N LYS A 27 -4.87 4.19 -5.33
CA LYS A 27 -4.93 4.68 -3.95
C LYS A 27 -3.58 4.93 -3.30
N ALA A 28 -2.48 4.64 -4.01
CA ALA A 28 -1.13 4.83 -3.51
C ALA A 28 -0.18 5.16 -4.66
N TYR A 29 0.85 5.93 -4.39
CA TYR A 29 1.87 6.26 -5.40
C TYR A 29 2.80 5.09 -5.70
N GLY A 30 2.93 4.16 -4.78
CA GLY A 30 3.71 2.94 -4.92
C GLY A 30 3.39 1.94 -3.83
N HIS A 31 4.05 0.80 -3.87
CA HIS A 31 4.12 -0.14 -2.75
C HIS A 31 5.36 -1.04 -2.84
N CYS A 32 5.84 -1.48 -1.70
CA CYS A 32 6.85 -2.52 -1.57
C CYS A 32 6.20 -3.82 -1.07
N SER A 33 6.50 -4.95 -1.69
CA SER A 33 6.01 -6.25 -1.22
C SER A 33 6.67 -6.64 0.11
N THR A 34 5.89 -7.17 1.05
CA THR A 34 6.39 -7.63 2.36
C THR A 34 7.00 -9.03 2.32
N LYS A 35 6.98 -9.67 1.15
CA LYS A 35 7.53 -11.01 0.89
C LYS A 35 8.14 -11.05 -0.49
N LYS A 36 9.04 -12.00 -0.72
CA LYS A 36 9.53 -12.30 -2.06
C LYS A 36 8.40 -12.97 -2.86
N ILE A 37 7.80 -12.22 -3.77
CA ILE A 37 6.63 -12.66 -4.57
C ILE A 37 7.00 -13.09 -5.99
N TRP A 38 8.20 -12.75 -6.43
CA TRP A 38 8.73 -13.19 -7.73
C TRP A 38 9.63 -14.39 -7.54
N LYS A 39 9.41 -15.45 -8.33
CA LYS A 39 10.26 -16.65 -8.34
C LYS A 39 11.51 -16.40 -9.18
N SER A 40 12.67 -16.80 -8.68
CA SER A 40 13.91 -16.89 -9.42
C SER A 40 14.56 -18.26 -9.18
N GLU A 41 15.59 -18.61 -9.93
CA GLU A 41 16.24 -19.92 -9.83
C GLU A 41 16.89 -20.18 -8.46
N ASN A 42 17.41 -19.15 -7.80
CA ASN A 42 18.15 -19.30 -6.54
C ASN A 42 17.37 -18.86 -5.29
N ASP A 43 16.58 -17.79 -5.41
CA ASP A 43 15.81 -17.23 -4.29
C ASP A 43 14.79 -16.23 -4.88
N GLY A 44 13.64 -16.06 -4.29
CA GLY A 44 12.65 -15.12 -4.80
C GLY A 44 13.10 -13.66 -4.70
N GLN A 45 12.39 -12.77 -5.38
CA GLN A 45 12.65 -11.33 -5.34
C GLN A 45 11.44 -10.58 -4.76
N TYR A 46 11.74 -9.48 -4.07
CA TYR A 46 10.75 -8.49 -3.66
C TYR A 46 10.25 -7.70 -4.87
N GLU A 47 9.12 -7.05 -4.73
CA GLU A 47 8.59 -6.10 -5.71
C GLU A 47 8.55 -4.69 -5.14
N ILE A 48 8.96 -3.72 -5.95
CA ILE A 48 8.59 -2.33 -5.77
C ILE A 48 7.75 -1.91 -6.98
N ASN A 49 6.50 -1.55 -6.72
CA ASN A 49 5.60 -1.04 -7.75
C ASN A 49 5.47 0.47 -7.66
N ILE A 50 5.50 1.14 -8.81
CA ILE A 50 5.16 2.55 -8.95
C ILE A 50 3.79 2.67 -9.59
N GLY A 51 2.91 3.46 -8.99
CA GLY A 51 1.53 3.63 -9.45
C GLY A 51 1.47 4.28 -10.83
N ALA A 52 0.91 3.55 -11.79
CA ALA A 52 0.82 3.98 -13.18
C ALA A 52 -0.04 5.25 -13.37
N GLU A 53 -0.98 5.50 -12.48
CA GLU A 53 -1.87 6.65 -12.48
C GLU A 53 -1.15 7.97 -12.14
N PHE A 54 0.07 7.89 -11.62
CA PHE A 54 0.80 9.04 -11.06
C PHE A 54 2.15 9.29 -11.74
N LEU A 55 2.41 8.68 -12.89
CA LEU A 55 3.70 8.78 -13.59
C LEU A 55 3.98 10.17 -14.17
N ASN A 56 2.95 10.95 -14.46
CA ASN A 56 3.08 12.29 -15.02
C ASN A 56 3.42 13.38 -13.98
N ARG A 57 3.72 12.98 -12.75
CA ARG A 57 4.24 13.89 -11.71
C ARG A 57 5.68 14.31 -12.04
N PRO A 58 6.19 15.42 -11.47
CA PRO A 58 7.60 15.76 -11.60
C PRO A 58 8.52 14.58 -11.27
N SER A 59 9.61 14.41 -12.01
CA SER A 59 10.50 13.25 -11.90
C SER A 59 11.05 13.05 -10.48
N ALA A 60 11.34 14.14 -9.78
CA ALA A 60 11.80 14.09 -8.39
C ALA A 60 10.74 13.49 -7.43
N ASN A 61 9.44 13.72 -7.69
CA ASN A 61 8.36 13.12 -6.89
C ASN A 61 8.22 11.61 -7.14
N THR A 62 8.42 11.18 -8.40
CA THR A 62 8.45 9.74 -8.71
C THR A 62 9.67 9.07 -8.11
N ALA A 63 10.83 9.75 -8.13
CA ALA A 63 12.03 9.26 -7.47
C ALA A 63 11.87 9.21 -5.94
N ALA A 64 11.22 10.22 -5.33
CA ALA A 64 10.91 10.21 -3.90
C ALA A 64 9.95 9.05 -3.53
N THR A 65 8.98 8.73 -4.39
CA THR A 65 8.15 7.53 -4.21
C THR A 65 8.98 6.25 -4.26
N MET A 66 9.89 6.11 -5.22
CA MET A 66 10.80 4.97 -5.28
C MET A 66 11.64 4.86 -3.99
N CYS A 67 12.20 5.97 -3.51
CA CYS A 67 12.99 5.99 -2.28
C CYS A 67 12.14 5.62 -1.04
N HIS A 68 10.88 6.08 -0.96
CA HIS A 68 9.92 5.71 0.07
C HIS A 68 9.73 4.18 0.13
N GLU A 69 9.50 3.54 -1.02
CA GLU A 69 9.35 2.08 -1.09
C GLU A 69 10.67 1.35 -0.79
N MET A 70 11.82 1.96 -1.14
CA MET A 70 13.13 1.43 -0.75
C MET A 70 13.39 1.51 0.75
N VAL A 71 12.85 2.52 1.46
CA VAL A 71 12.88 2.58 2.93
C VAL A 71 12.10 1.41 3.53
N HIS A 72 10.92 1.07 2.99
CA HIS A 72 10.20 -0.13 3.41
C HIS A 72 11.02 -1.40 3.18
N LEU A 73 11.66 -1.54 2.02
CA LEU A 73 12.53 -2.67 1.74
C LEU A 73 13.72 -2.73 2.70
N TYR A 74 14.34 -1.58 3.00
CA TYR A 74 15.44 -1.48 3.97
C TYR A 74 14.99 -1.94 5.37
N CYS A 75 13.88 -1.42 5.84
CA CYS A 75 13.33 -1.81 7.13
C CYS A 75 13.00 -3.31 7.18
N LEU A 76 12.39 -3.83 6.11
CA LEU A 76 12.03 -5.24 6.01
C LEU A 76 13.25 -6.18 6.10
N VAL A 77 14.32 -5.90 5.33
CA VAL A 77 15.51 -6.78 5.31
C VAL A 77 16.39 -6.65 6.56
N ASN A 78 16.25 -5.56 7.30
CA ASN A 78 16.94 -5.33 8.58
C ASN A 78 16.04 -5.61 9.80
N GLU A 79 14.86 -6.19 9.61
CA GLU A 79 13.90 -6.51 10.68
C GLU A 79 13.48 -5.30 11.52
N ILE A 80 13.46 -4.12 10.91
CA ILE A 80 13.04 -2.86 11.52
C ILE A 80 11.53 -2.70 11.32
N GLN A 81 10.79 -2.48 12.40
CA GLN A 81 9.35 -2.23 12.30
C GLN A 81 9.07 -0.75 11.97
N ASP A 82 8.76 -0.47 10.72
CA ASP A 82 8.49 0.85 10.16
C ASP A 82 7.00 1.18 10.06
N THR A 83 6.15 0.15 10.07
CA THR A 83 4.69 0.28 9.97
C THR A 83 3.98 -0.46 11.10
N CYS A 84 2.72 -0.11 11.33
CA CYS A 84 1.79 -0.84 12.19
C CYS A 84 0.41 -1.01 11.51
N GLN A 85 -0.60 -1.55 12.21
CA GLN A 85 -1.93 -1.82 11.66
C GLN A 85 -1.89 -2.64 10.35
N LYS A 86 -1.11 -3.73 10.33
CA LYS A 86 -0.93 -4.62 9.16
C LYS A 86 -0.33 -3.88 7.94
N GLY A 87 0.64 -3.01 8.15
CA GLY A 87 1.35 -2.29 7.09
C GLY A 87 0.67 -1.00 6.62
N ARG A 88 -0.47 -0.62 7.20
CA ARG A 88 -1.24 0.55 6.73
C ARG A 88 -0.79 1.87 7.32
N TYR A 89 -0.20 1.87 8.50
CA TYR A 89 0.14 3.06 9.26
C TYR A 89 1.65 3.18 9.42
N HIS A 90 2.25 4.22 8.84
CA HIS A 90 3.68 4.51 8.93
C HIS A 90 4.00 5.14 10.30
N ASN A 91 4.93 4.54 11.02
CA ASN A 91 5.27 4.97 12.37
C ASN A 91 6.42 6.01 12.38
N LYS A 92 6.90 6.39 13.56
CA LYS A 92 8.00 7.34 13.71
C LYS A 92 9.36 6.78 13.24
N THR A 93 9.53 5.46 13.25
CA THR A 93 10.74 4.81 12.72
C THR A 93 10.81 4.98 11.22
N PHE A 94 9.68 4.75 10.50
CA PHE A 94 9.62 5.04 9.07
C PHE A 94 10.00 6.49 8.78
N LYS A 95 9.41 7.44 9.53
CA LYS A 95 9.73 8.86 9.38
C LYS A 95 11.24 9.12 9.50
N ALA A 96 11.86 8.63 10.56
CA ALA A 96 13.28 8.84 10.81
C ALA A 96 14.17 8.26 9.69
N GLU A 97 13.86 7.04 9.23
CA GLU A 97 14.58 6.39 8.14
C GLU A 97 14.42 7.12 6.80
N ALA A 98 13.22 7.64 6.53
CA ALA A 98 12.96 8.39 5.30
C ALA A 98 13.62 9.78 5.32
N GLU A 99 13.54 10.50 6.46
CA GLU A 99 14.20 11.82 6.61
C GLU A 99 15.73 11.72 6.56
N ALA A 100 16.31 10.63 7.06
CA ALA A 100 17.75 10.36 6.92
C ALA A 100 18.20 10.16 5.45
N ARG A 101 17.26 10.04 4.53
CA ARG A 101 17.48 9.90 3.08
C ARG A 101 16.95 11.10 2.28
N ASP A 102 17.01 12.26 2.90
CA ASP A 102 16.64 13.55 2.30
C ASP A 102 15.18 13.64 1.81
N LEU A 103 14.28 12.88 2.43
CA LEU A 103 12.84 12.98 2.18
C LEU A 103 12.18 13.85 3.25
N GLU A 104 11.24 14.69 2.84
CA GLU A 104 10.34 15.41 3.74
C GLU A 104 9.10 14.57 3.98
N ILE A 105 8.77 14.30 5.26
CA ILE A 105 7.68 13.40 5.65
C ILE A 105 6.59 14.14 6.40
N GLY A 106 5.42 14.23 5.76
CA GLY A 106 4.20 14.76 6.35
C GLY A 106 3.41 13.69 7.12
N TYR A 107 2.58 14.17 8.04
CA TYR A 107 1.75 13.32 8.90
C TYR A 107 0.27 13.38 8.50
N ASP A 108 -0.37 12.23 8.46
CA ASP A 108 -1.81 12.06 8.35
C ASP A 108 -2.34 11.16 9.47
N ARG A 109 -3.51 11.50 10.01
CA ARG A 109 -4.09 10.78 11.14
C ARG A 109 -4.44 9.32 10.83
N THR A 110 -4.74 9.00 9.58
CA THR A 110 -5.24 7.67 9.14
C THR A 110 -4.13 6.73 8.68
N VAL A 111 -3.06 7.28 8.10
CA VAL A 111 -1.96 6.51 7.50
C VAL A 111 -0.59 6.84 8.11
N GLY A 112 -0.54 7.74 9.09
CA GLY A 112 0.68 8.09 9.79
C GLY A 112 1.61 8.99 8.98
N PHE A 113 2.90 8.73 9.05
CA PHE A 113 3.97 9.49 8.40
C PHE A 113 4.20 9.02 6.96
N SER A 114 3.22 9.17 6.07
CA SER A 114 3.21 8.61 4.72
C SER A 114 3.35 9.62 3.59
N HIS A 115 3.05 10.91 3.84
CA HIS A 115 3.18 11.94 2.82
C HIS A 115 4.65 12.26 2.57
N THR A 116 5.16 11.91 1.40
CA THR A 116 6.56 12.01 1.04
C THR A 116 6.78 13.03 -0.05
N ASN A 117 7.67 14.00 0.22
CA ASN A 117 8.14 14.98 -0.75
C ASN A 117 9.67 14.93 -0.86
N PRO A 118 10.24 15.19 -2.05
CA PRO A 118 11.68 15.35 -2.19
C PRO A 118 12.13 16.68 -1.59
N THR A 119 13.18 16.67 -0.76
CA THR A 119 13.87 17.90 -0.34
C THR A 119 14.74 18.44 -1.46
N GLU A 120 15.26 19.66 -1.31
CA GLU A 120 16.22 20.22 -2.26
C GLU A 120 17.54 19.41 -2.31
N ALA A 121 17.98 18.83 -1.18
CA ALA A 121 19.12 17.92 -1.13
C ALA A 121 18.87 16.66 -1.97
N PHE A 122 17.67 16.06 -1.85
CA PHE A 122 17.27 14.91 -2.66
C PHE A 122 17.27 15.23 -4.17
N LYS A 123 16.69 16.38 -4.55
CA LYS A 123 16.66 16.82 -5.95
C LYS A 123 18.08 17.02 -6.51
N LYS A 124 18.92 17.68 -5.72
CA LYS A 124 20.34 17.85 -6.09
C LYS A 124 21.06 16.52 -6.27
N THR A 125 20.81 15.55 -5.40
CA THR A 125 21.38 14.20 -5.55
C THR A 125 20.95 13.56 -6.87
N LEU A 126 19.69 13.71 -7.29
CA LEU A 126 19.23 13.20 -8.58
C LEU A 126 19.95 13.90 -9.76
N GLU A 127 20.07 15.22 -9.72
CA GLU A 127 20.76 16.02 -10.74
C GLU A 127 22.24 15.64 -10.85
N ASP A 128 22.94 15.58 -9.72
CA ASP A 128 24.37 15.22 -9.64
C ASP A 128 24.64 13.80 -10.19
N ASN A 129 23.62 12.92 -10.19
CA ASN A 129 23.69 11.58 -10.76
C ASN A 129 23.07 11.47 -12.17
N GLY A 130 22.72 12.60 -12.79
CA GLY A 130 22.19 12.66 -14.15
C GLY A 130 20.84 11.98 -14.31
N PHE A 131 20.04 11.92 -13.24
CA PHE A 131 18.71 11.31 -13.32
C PHE A 131 17.70 12.33 -13.82
N VAL A 132 17.12 12.04 -14.98
CA VAL A 132 15.98 12.74 -15.55
C VAL A 132 14.95 11.71 -15.95
N LEU A 133 13.71 11.91 -15.54
CA LEU A 133 12.58 11.08 -15.94
C LEU A 133 11.46 12.00 -16.41
N GLU A 134 11.20 12.02 -17.70
CA GLU A 134 10.07 12.71 -18.29
C GLU A 134 9.06 11.66 -18.80
N VAL A 135 7.95 11.53 -18.08
CA VAL A 135 6.84 10.66 -18.49
C VAL A 135 5.62 11.54 -18.76
N PRO A 136 5.32 11.84 -20.03
CA PRO A 136 4.24 12.76 -20.38
C PRO A 136 2.85 12.11 -20.29
N PHE A 137 2.74 10.90 -19.78
CA PHE A 137 1.49 10.14 -19.67
C PHE A 137 1.36 9.48 -18.30
N ALA A 138 0.13 9.25 -17.91
CA ALA A 138 -0.24 8.42 -16.77
C ALA A 138 -1.45 7.56 -17.13
N ARG A 139 -1.69 6.52 -16.37
CA ARG A 139 -2.91 5.72 -16.52
C ARG A 139 -4.10 6.52 -16.05
N VAL A 140 -5.22 6.43 -16.76
CA VAL A 140 -6.48 7.05 -16.35
C VAL A 140 -6.93 6.46 -15.01
N MET A 141 -7.31 7.34 -14.08
CA MET A 141 -7.88 6.92 -12.80
C MET A 141 -9.15 6.10 -13.06
N PRO A 142 -9.32 4.95 -12.40
CA PRO A 142 -10.58 4.23 -12.47
C PRO A 142 -11.73 5.12 -12.00
N GLU A 143 -12.83 5.13 -12.74
CA GLU A 143 -14.06 5.79 -12.27
C GLU A 143 -14.44 5.19 -10.91
N GLU A 144 -14.65 6.06 -9.92
CA GLU A 144 -15.22 5.61 -8.65
C GLU A 144 -16.65 5.10 -8.95
N LYS A 145 -16.77 3.78 -8.99
CA LYS A 145 -18.11 3.18 -9.00
C LYS A 145 -18.81 3.68 -7.74
N ALA A 146 -19.91 4.41 -7.91
CA ALA A 146 -20.78 4.77 -6.79
C ALA A 146 -20.95 3.52 -5.93
N LYS A 147 -20.61 3.62 -4.66
CA LYS A 147 -20.78 2.49 -3.74
C LYS A 147 -22.27 2.19 -3.78
N ALA A 148 -22.65 1.10 -4.41
CA ALA A 148 -24.01 0.61 -4.29
C ALA A 148 -24.31 0.54 -2.79
N GLU A 149 -25.38 1.19 -2.38
CA GLU A 149 -25.85 1.16 -1.00
C GLU A 149 -26.02 -0.32 -0.66
N ARG A 150 -25.14 -0.85 0.18
CA ARG A 150 -25.24 -2.24 0.60
C ARG A 150 -26.46 -2.33 1.50
N GLU A 151 -27.48 -3.04 1.07
CA GLU A 151 -28.61 -3.35 1.91
C GLU A 151 -28.09 -3.92 3.24
N LYS A 152 -28.64 -3.40 4.34
CA LYS A 152 -28.29 -3.93 5.66
C LYS A 152 -28.84 -5.34 5.75
N PRO A 153 -28.04 -6.30 6.24
CA PRO A 153 -28.52 -7.66 6.36
C PRO A 153 -29.65 -7.73 7.40
N HIS A 154 -30.73 -8.41 7.05
CA HIS A 154 -31.80 -8.79 7.97
C HIS A 154 -31.28 -9.85 8.94
N ARG A 155 -31.71 -9.77 10.16
CA ARG A 155 -31.40 -10.74 11.21
C ARG A 155 -32.59 -11.60 11.50
N TYR A 156 -32.44 -12.91 11.39
CA TYR A 156 -33.46 -13.89 11.74
C TYR A 156 -33.04 -14.65 12.99
N VAL A 157 -33.91 -14.77 13.97
CA VAL A 157 -33.62 -15.41 15.26
C VAL A 157 -34.64 -16.52 15.52
N CYS A 158 -34.15 -17.67 15.98
CA CYS A 158 -35.02 -18.72 16.46
C CYS A 158 -35.65 -18.34 17.80
N PRO A 159 -36.98 -18.29 17.97
CA PRO A 159 -37.62 -17.89 19.21
C PRO A 159 -37.42 -18.91 20.36
N VAL A 160 -36.97 -20.13 20.04
CA VAL A 160 -36.78 -21.21 21.05
C VAL A 160 -35.32 -21.27 21.51
N CYS A 161 -34.32 -21.36 20.60
CA CYS A 161 -32.93 -21.58 20.97
C CYS A 161 -32.04 -20.37 20.73
N GLY A 162 -32.53 -19.26 20.18
CA GLY A 162 -31.75 -18.04 19.93
C GLY A 162 -30.74 -18.14 18.79
N GLN A 163 -30.71 -19.22 18.01
CA GLN A 163 -29.84 -19.30 16.82
C GLN A 163 -30.13 -18.15 15.88
N GLU A 164 -29.08 -17.54 15.34
CA GLU A 164 -29.15 -16.32 14.52
C GLU A 164 -28.60 -16.57 13.13
N VAL A 165 -29.28 -16.04 12.10
CA VAL A 165 -28.85 -16.00 10.69
C VAL A 165 -28.93 -14.57 10.19
N LYS A 166 -27.89 -14.10 9.48
CA LYS A 166 -27.89 -12.80 8.80
C LYS A 166 -27.82 -12.99 7.29
N THR A 167 -28.73 -12.33 6.58
CA THR A 167 -28.84 -12.39 5.12
C THR A 167 -29.40 -11.08 4.59
N THR A 168 -29.04 -10.71 3.35
CA THR A 168 -29.66 -9.58 2.65
C THR A 168 -30.92 -9.96 1.90
N ALA A 169 -31.22 -11.26 1.78
CA ALA A 169 -32.43 -11.74 1.14
C ALA A 169 -33.58 -11.89 2.15
N ASP A 170 -34.79 -11.55 1.73
CA ASP A 170 -36.00 -11.87 2.47
C ASP A 170 -36.28 -13.38 2.34
N LEU A 171 -36.16 -14.10 3.43
CA LEU A 171 -36.30 -15.56 3.47
C LEU A 171 -37.30 -16.00 4.52
N SER A 172 -37.95 -17.12 4.25
CA SER A 172 -38.69 -17.90 5.26
C SER A 172 -37.74 -19.00 5.76
N LEU A 173 -37.27 -18.89 6.99
CA LEU A 173 -36.28 -19.80 7.56
C LEU A 173 -36.89 -20.67 8.65
N ILE A 174 -36.47 -21.92 8.71
CA ILE A 174 -36.79 -22.87 9.77
C ILE A 174 -35.52 -23.20 10.54
N CYS A 175 -35.57 -23.11 11.86
CA CYS A 175 -34.51 -23.59 12.71
C CYS A 175 -34.41 -25.12 12.63
N GLY A 176 -33.31 -25.65 12.10
CA GLY A 176 -33.12 -27.10 11.95
C GLY A 176 -32.93 -27.86 13.28
N ILE A 177 -32.78 -27.15 14.41
CA ILE A 177 -32.67 -27.75 15.76
C ILE A 177 -34.05 -27.83 16.42
N CYS A 178 -34.83 -26.76 16.30
CA CYS A 178 -36.13 -26.65 17.03
C CYS A 178 -37.34 -26.89 16.12
N GLU A 179 -37.12 -27.03 14.82
CA GLU A 179 -38.14 -27.23 13.77
C GLU A 179 -39.27 -26.16 13.78
N VAL A 180 -38.93 -24.95 14.21
CA VAL A 180 -39.83 -23.78 14.22
C VAL A 180 -39.39 -22.70 13.26
N ALA A 181 -40.32 -21.88 12.80
CA ALA A 181 -40.01 -20.73 11.97
C ALA A 181 -39.12 -19.73 12.75
N MET A 182 -38.07 -19.20 12.08
CA MET A 182 -37.27 -18.14 12.63
C MET A 182 -37.96 -16.79 12.42
N GLU A 183 -37.86 -15.92 13.40
CA GLU A 183 -38.46 -14.59 13.38
C GLU A 183 -37.44 -13.54 12.92
N ARG A 184 -37.90 -12.59 12.11
CA ARG A 184 -37.06 -11.45 11.73
C ARG A 184 -36.96 -10.50 12.92
N ALA A 185 -35.71 -10.20 13.32
CA ALA A 185 -35.38 -9.27 14.39
C ALA A 185 -34.56 -8.13 13.76
N ASP A 186 -35.20 -7.02 13.47
CA ASP A 186 -34.58 -5.80 12.94
C ASP A 186 -34.03 -4.91 14.07
#